data_c6b7973ff1dd24a4c8d393d6d9ae01f5
#
_entry.id   c6b7973ff1dd24a4c8d393d6d9ae01f5
#
_cell.length_a   1.000
_cell.length_b   1.000
_cell.length_c   1.000
_cell.angle_alpha   90.00
_cell.angle_beta   90.00
_cell.angle_gamma   90.00
#
_symmetry.space_group_name_H-M   'P 1'
#
loop_
_entity.id
_entity.type
_entity.pdbx_description
1 polymer ?
#
loop_
_entity_poly.entity_id
_entity_poly.type
_entity_poly.pdbx_seq_one_letter_code
_entity_poly.pdbx_strand_id
1 'polypeptide(L)'
;DSAAALGQAAESASQAAARMDMPQLLALAAALGWASGFRLYAVMFLTGAMGAAGWIALPAGLQLLQHPAVLAASGFMMLVEFFADKVPWLDSLWDAVHSVIRIPAGALLAGSVFGADSATMAVVAGLLGGSLATTAFATKATTRAALNASPEPLSNGLASLFEDGLVVAVVWLATQYPLAFGIALAVMLLLSALLLVWLARFLKLVVRKLRGFFGHQVPGP
;
A
#
# COMPACT_ATOMS: atom_id res chain seq x y z
N ASP A 1 22.68 -9.30 -29.71
CA ASP A 1 21.39 -10.01 -29.63
C ASP A 1 20.60 -9.69 -28.33
N SER A 2 21.23 -9.60 -27.16
CA SER A 2 20.52 -9.31 -25.91
C SER A 2 19.96 -7.87 -25.83
N ALA A 3 20.63 -6.88 -26.39
CA ALA A 3 20.15 -5.49 -26.42
C ALA A 3 18.92 -5.33 -27.35
N ALA A 4 18.91 -6.02 -28.48
CA ALA A 4 17.77 -6.04 -29.40
C ALA A 4 16.55 -6.75 -28.79
N ALA A 5 16.76 -7.86 -28.06
CA ALA A 5 15.71 -8.57 -27.37
C ALA A 5 15.11 -7.73 -26.22
N LEU A 6 15.94 -6.98 -25.47
CA LEU A 6 15.48 -6.04 -24.44
C LEU A 6 14.70 -4.87 -25.04
N GLY A 7 15.14 -4.35 -26.20
CA GLY A 7 14.42 -3.30 -26.95
C GLY A 7 13.04 -3.77 -27.39
N GLN A 8 12.95 -4.96 -27.99
CA GLN A 8 11.68 -5.55 -28.42
C GLN A 8 10.75 -5.87 -27.24
N ALA A 9 11.28 -6.34 -26.11
CA ALA A 9 10.50 -6.57 -24.90
C ALA A 9 9.96 -5.27 -24.33
N ALA A 10 10.75 -4.19 -24.33
CA ALA A 10 10.33 -2.87 -23.89
C ALA A 10 9.26 -2.26 -24.82
N GLU A 11 9.41 -2.42 -26.14
CA GLU A 11 8.40 -1.97 -27.12
C GLU A 11 7.11 -2.76 -27.00
N SER A 12 7.17 -4.09 -26.83
CA SER A 12 5.99 -4.92 -26.64
C SER A 12 5.27 -4.63 -25.33
N ALA A 13 6.00 -4.37 -24.23
CA ALA A 13 5.44 -3.95 -22.95
C ALA A 13 4.80 -2.55 -23.05
N SER A 14 5.44 -1.62 -23.75
CA SER A 14 4.89 -0.29 -24.04
C SER A 14 3.61 -0.35 -24.86
N GLN A 15 3.58 -1.19 -25.90
CA GLN A 15 2.38 -1.41 -26.72
C GLN A 15 1.26 -2.12 -25.95
N ALA A 16 1.58 -3.05 -25.05
CA ALA A 16 0.60 -3.70 -24.19
C ALA A 16 0.04 -2.71 -23.14
N ALA A 17 0.88 -1.85 -22.58
CA ALA A 17 0.44 -0.78 -21.67
C ALA A 17 -0.41 0.29 -22.38
N ALA A 18 -0.11 0.61 -23.63
CA ALA A 18 -0.92 1.51 -24.47
C ALA A 18 -2.30 0.93 -24.83
N ARG A 19 -2.52 -0.37 -24.54
CA ARG A 19 -3.82 -1.05 -24.75
C ARG A 19 -4.65 -1.16 -23.48
N MET A 20 -4.16 -0.70 -22.32
CA MET A 20 -4.95 -0.66 -21.10
C MET A 20 -6.10 0.32 -21.28
N ASP A 21 -7.31 -0.14 -21.02
CA ASP A 21 -8.50 0.71 -21.02
C ASP A 21 -8.56 1.60 -19.76
N MET A 22 -9.41 2.62 -19.79
CA MET A 22 -9.55 3.55 -18.67
C MET A 22 -9.92 2.85 -17.34
N PRO A 23 -10.83 1.86 -17.30
CA PRO A 23 -11.08 1.08 -16.08
C PRO A 23 -9.84 0.39 -15.51
N GLN A 24 -8.99 -0.19 -16.35
CA GLN A 24 -7.75 -0.85 -15.91
C GLN A 24 -6.75 0.16 -15.33
N LEU A 25 -6.58 1.32 -15.98
CA LEU A 25 -5.70 2.38 -15.49
C LEU A 25 -6.18 2.93 -14.14
N LEU A 26 -7.48 3.19 -14.00
CA LEU A 26 -8.06 3.65 -12.73
C LEU A 26 -7.92 2.59 -11.62
N ALA A 27 -8.18 1.33 -11.94
CA ALA A 27 -8.01 0.23 -11.00
C ALA A 27 -6.56 0.08 -10.56
N LEU A 28 -5.60 0.13 -11.49
CA LEU A 28 -4.18 0.07 -11.17
C LEU A 28 -3.74 1.25 -10.30
N ALA A 29 -4.15 2.48 -10.63
CA ALA A 29 -3.84 3.66 -9.82
C ALA A 29 -4.38 3.53 -8.39
N ALA A 30 -5.63 3.08 -8.24
CA ALA A 30 -6.24 2.85 -6.94
C ALA A 30 -5.54 1.72 -6.17
N ALA A 31 -5.15 0.63 -6.85
CA ALA A 31 -4.43 -0.49 -6.26
C ALA A 31 -3.06 -0.05 -5.71
N LEU A 32 -2.28 0.67 -6.52
CA LEU A 32 -0.96 1.17 -6.12
C LEU A 32 -1.06 2.18 -4.97
N GLY A 33 -2.01 3.10 -5.03
CA GLY A 33 -2.27 4.05 -3.95
C GLY A 33 -2.62 3.34 -2.66
N TRP A 34 -3.62 2.47 -2.68
CA TRP A 34 -4.08 1.75 -1.49
C TRP A 34 -3.00 0.82 -0.91
N ALA A 35 -2.39 -0.01 -1.73
CA ALA A 35 -1.37 -0.96 -1.29
C ALA A 35 -0.11 -0.28 -0.71
N SER A 36 0.26 0.91 -1.22
CA SER A 36 1.39 1.69 -0.70
C SER A 36 1.20 2.10 0.76
N GLY A 37 -0.03 2.29 1.21
CA GLY A 37 -0.34 2.57 2.61
C GLY A 37 -0.02 1.41 3.54
N PHE A 38 -0.10 0.17 3.05
CA PHE A 38 0.32 -1.01 3.81
C PHE A 38 1.83 -1.22 3.73
N ARG A 39 2.39 -1.35 2.50
CA ARG A 39 3.79 -1.75 2.28
C ARG A 39 4.36 -1.12 1.01
N LEU A 40 4.88 0.09 1.14
CA LEU A 40 5.39 0.85 -0.01
C LEU A 40 6.46 0.10 -0.79
N TYR A 41 7.47 -0.44 -0.10
CA TYR A 41 8.60 -1.10 -0.76
C TYR A 41 8.19 -2.41 -1.42
N ALA A 42 7.24 -3.15 -0.82
CA ALA A 42 6.64 -4.32 -1.43
C ALA A 42 5.88 -3.94 -2.71
N VAL A 43 5.10 -2.86 -2.70
CA VAL A 43 4.40 -2.36 -3.90
C VAL A 43 5.39 -2.05 -5.02
N MET A 44 6.45 -1.30 -4.73
CA MET A 44 7.46 -0.94 -5.73
C MET A 44 8.16 -2.18 -6.29
N PHE A 45 8.65 -3.05 -5.40
CA PHE A 45 9.38 -4.24 -5.79
C PHE A 45 8.51 -5.25 -6.54
N LEU A 46 7.36 -5.64 -5.96
CA LEU A 46 6.51 -6.68 -6.54
C LEU A 46 5.85 -6.22 -7.85
N THR A 47 5.39 -4.96 -7.92
CA THR A 47 4.86 -4.39 -9.18
C THR A 47 5.94 -4.34 -10.26
N GLY A 48 7.14 -3.87 -9.92
CA GLY A 48 8.27 -3.85 -10.84
C GLY A 48 8.70 -5.25 -11.29
N ALA A 49 8.76 -6.21 -10.37
CA ALA A 49 9.11 -7.61 -10.65
C ALA A 49 8.05 -8.30 -11.53
N MET A 50 6.76 -8.09 -11.25
CA MET A 50 5.66 -8.60 -12.08
C MET A 50 5.72 -8.02 -13.50
N GLY A 51 6.03 -6.71 -13.62
CA GLY A 51 6.25 -6.07 -14.91
C GLY A 51 7.46 -6.63 -15.66
N ALA A 52 8.60 -6.76 -14.97
CA ALA A 52 9.83 -7.31 -15.55
C ALA A 52 9.69 -8.79 -15.97
N ALA A 53 8.89 -9.56 -15.22
CA ALA A 53 8.57 -10.95 -15.55
C ALA A 53 7.51 -11.07 -16.68
N GLY A 54 6.92 -9.97 -17.13
CA GLY A 54 5.87 -9.97 -18.15
C GLY A 54 4.50 -10.46 -17.68
N TRP A 55 4.27 -10.54 -16.35
CA TRP A 55 2.98 -10.96 -15.79
C TRP A 55 1.92 -9.88 -15.93
N ILE A 56 2.35 -8.62 -15.85
CA ILE A 56 1.49 -7.45 -16.05
C ILE A 56 2.16 -6.46 -16.99
N ALA A 57 1.36 -5.76 -17.80
CA ALA A 57 1.84 -4.62 -18.56
C ALA A 57 1.87 -3.38 -17.65
N LEU A 58 3.00 -2.64 -17.64
CA LEU A 58 3.11 -1.41 -16.87
C LEU A 58 3.02 -0.19 -17.78
N PRO A 59 2.18 0.80 -17.42
CA PRO A 59 2.16 2.11 -18.09
C PRO A 59 3.56 2.76 -18.11
N ALA A 60 3.80 3.64 -19.09
CA ALA A 60 5.10 4.27 -19.30
C ALA A 60 5.67 4.95 -18.04
N GLY A 61 4.82 5.62 -17.25
CA GLY A 61 5.23 6.27 -16.01
C GLY A 61 5.65 5.31 -14.88
N LEU A 62 5.33 4.02 -14.98
CA LEU A 62 5.70 3.00 -14.01
C LEU A 62 6.85 2.09 -14.47
N GLN A 63 7.32 2.22 -15.70
CA GLN A 63 8.40 1.37 -16.24
C GLN A 63 9.70 1.48 -15.45
N LEU A 64 9.93 2.62 -14.80
CA LEU A 64 11.10 2.81 -13.92
C LEU A 64 11.15 1.78 -12.79
N LEU A 65 10.01 1.25 -12.34
CA LEU A 65 9.96 0.20 -11.31
C LEU A 65 10.64 -1.11 -11.75
N GLN A 66 10.73 -1.36 -13.07
CA GLN A 66 11.39 -2.54 -13.64
C GLN A 66 12.91 -2.38 -13.73
N HIS A 67 13.45 -1.18 -13.47
CA HIS A 67 14.87 -0.95 -13.52
C HIS A 67 15.61 -1.76 -12.45
N PRO A 68 16.70 -2.49 -12.77
CA PRO A 68 17.39 -3.37 -11.82
C PRO A 68 17.80 -2.70 -10.51
N ALA A 69 18.25 -1.43 -10.57
CA ALA A 69 18.62 -0.68 -9.38
C ALA A 69 17.40 -0.36 -8.49
N VAL A 70 16.23 -0.08 -9.09
CA VAL A 70 14.99 0.17 -8.34
C VAL A 70 14.47 -1.11 -7.72
N LEU A 71 14.53 -2.23 -8.47
CA LEU A 71 14.20 -3.56 -7.95
C LEU A 71 15.12 -3.96 -6.80
N ALA A 72 16.44 -3.77 -6.94
CA ALA A 72 17.38 -4.08 -5.87
C ALA A 72 17.14 -3.23 -4.62
N ALA A 73 16.98 -1.91 -4.78
CA ALA A 73 16.74 -0.99 -3.67
C ALA A 73 15.40 -1.27 -2.96
N SER A 74 14.31 -1.40 -3.73
CA SER A 74 12.98 -1.66 -3.16
C SER A 74 12.87 -3.05 -2.55
N GLY A 75 13.50 -4.07 -3.17
CA GLY A 75 13.57 -5.42 -2.62
C GLY A 75 14.37 -5.48 -1.31
N PHE A 76 15.52 -4.78 -1.25
CA PHE A 76 16.28 -4.64 -0.01
C PHE A 76 15.45 -3.97 1.10
N MET A 77 14.79 -2.86 0.79
CA MET A 77 13.95 -2.15 1.77
C MET A 77 12.73 -2.97 2.20
N MET A 78 12.14 -3.77 1.29
CA MET A 78 11.07 -4.73 1.62
C MET A 78 11.55 -5.77 2.64
N LEU A 79 12.78 -6.29 2.48
CA LEU A 79 13.37 -7.21 3.45
C LEU A 79 13.62 -6.52 4.80
N VAL A 80 14.16 -5.30 4.81
CA VAL A 80 14.36 -4.53 6.04
C VAL A 80 13.03 -4.33 6.77
N GLU A 81 11.97 -3.92 6.04
CA GLU A 81 10.63 -3.77 6.58
C GLU A 81 10.10 -5.09 7.15
N PHE A 82 10.24 -6.21 6.43
CA PHE A 82 9.82 -7.53 6.89
C PHE A 82 10.50 -7.95 8.20
N PHE A 83 11.78 -7.64 8.39
CA PHE A 83 12.47 -7.93 9.64
C PHE A 83 12.10 -6.95 10.76
N ALA A 84 11.90 -5.67 10.44
CA ALA A 84 11.43 -4.67 11.40
C ALA A 84 10.07 -5.03 11.99
N ASP A 85 9.17 -5.56 11.19
CA ASP A 85 7.82 -5.99 11.60
C ASP A 85 7.82 -7.13 12.64
N LYS A 86 8.94 -7.85 12.82
CA LYS A 86 9.06 -8.92 13.82
C LYS A 86 9.33 -8.42 15.23
N VAL A 87 9.71 -7.16 15.37
CA VAL A 87 10.01 -6.54 16.66
C VAL A 87 8.95 -5.47 16.95
N PRO A 88 8.01 -5.68 17.86
CA PRO A 88 6.81 -4.85 18.02
C PRO A 88 7.07 -3.34 18.19
N TRP A 89 8.10 -2.96 18.96
CA TRP A 89 8.42 -1.54 19.13
C TRP A 89 9.10 -0.94 17.88
N LEU A 90 9.90 -1.75 17.15
CA LEU A 90 10.55 -1.34 15.93
C LEU A 90 9.55 -1.22 14.78
N ASP A 91 8.58 -2.14 14.69
CA ASP A 91 7.45 -2.09 13.77
C ASP A 91 6.68 -0.77 13.91
N SER A 92 6.28 -0.42 15.13
CA SER A 92 5.55 0.83 15.38
C SER A 92 6.36 2.09 15.04
N LEU A 93 7.65 2.10 15.36
CA LEU A 93 8.54 3.21 15.03
C LEU A 93 8.77 3.32 13.52
N TRP A 94 9.01 2.18 12.86
CA TRP A 94 9.19 2.09 11.42
C TRP A 94 7.95 2.62 10.68
N ASP A 95 6.77 2.17 11.07
CA ASP A 95 5.51 2.63 10.47
C ASP A 95 5.28 4.13 10.71
N ALA A 96 5.57 4.65 11.90
CA ALA A 96 5.43 6.08 12.19
C ALA A 96 6.36 6.94 11.31
N VAL A 97 7.63 6.57 11.18
CA VAL A 97 8.60 7.27 10.33
C VAL A 97 8.22 7.17 8.85
N HIS A 98 7.83 5.97 8.40
CA HIS A 98 7.53 5.74 6.98
C HIS A 98 6.15 6.24 6.56
N SER A 99 5.25 6.60 7.49
CA SER A 99 3.95 7.20 7.15
C SER A 99 4.10 8.47 6.31
N VAL A 100 5.11 9.28 6.64
CA VAL A 100 5.44 10.54 5.91
C VAL A 100 5.89 10.27 4.47
N ILE A 101 6.43 9.08 4.19
CA ILE A 101 6.92 8.67 2.87
C ILE A 101 5.84 7.91 2.11
N ARG A 102 5.15 6.97 2.75
CA ARG A 102 4.16 6.07 2.11
C ARG A 102 3.00 6.80 1.46
N ILE A 103 2.47 7.83 2.13
CA ILE A 103 1.32 8.57 1.63
C ILE A 103 1.67 9.37 0.37
N PRO A 104 2.72 10.23 0.37
CA PRO A 104 3.15 10.91 -0.85
C PRO A 104 3.59 9.94 -1.96
N ALA A 105 4.29 8.86 -1.61
CA ALA A 105 4.73 7.87 -2.60
C ALA A 105 3.55 7.13 -3.22
N GLY A 106 2.50 6.80 -2.44
CA GLY A 106 1.26 6.23 -2.95
C GLY A 106 0.53 7.17 -3.91
N ALA A 107 0.53 8.47 -3.61
CA ALA A 107 0.01 9.49 -4.50
C ALA A 107 0.82 9.57 -5.80
N LEU A 108 2.15 9.56 -5.71
CA LEU A 108 3.04 9.58 -6.88
C LEU A 108 2.89 8.34 -7.75
N LEU A 109 2.86 7.15 -7.16
CA LEU A 109 2.67 5.89 -7.90
C LEU A 109 1.32 5.87 -8.62
N ALA A 110 0.23 6.27 -7.94
CA ALA A 110 -1.09 6.34 -8.55
C ALA A 110 -1.14 7.38 -9.70
N GLY A 111 -0.55 8.55 -9.51
CA GLY A 111 -0.46 9.58 -10.54
C GLY A 111 0.39 9.15 -11.74
N SER A 112 1.48 8.40 -11.50
CA SER A 112 2.38 7.90 -12.53
C SER A 112 1.73 6.90 -13.49
N VAL A 113 0.60 6.29 -13.11
CA VAL A 113 -0.19 5.43 -14.01
C VAL A 113 -0.62 6.20 -15.27
N PHE A 114 -1.00 7.47 -15.09
CA PHE A 114 -1.43 8.34 -16.22
C PHE A 114 -0.27 9.11 -16.83
N GLY A 115 0.85 9.25 -16.10
CA GLY A 115 2.09 9.83 -16.59
C GLY A 115 1.91 11.23 -17.20
N ALA A 116 2.69 11.49 -18.26
CA ALA A 116 2.65 12.75 -19.00
C ALA A 116 1.47 12.86 -19.99
N ASP A 117 0.80 11.74 -20.28
CA ASP A 117 -0.26 11.68 -21.30
C ASP A 117 -1.51 12.43 -20.86
N SER A 118 -1.74 12.54 -19.55
CA SER A 118 -2.85 13.29 -18.98
C SER A 118 -2.49 13.86 -17.61
N ALA A 119 -1.94 15.07 -17.60
CA ALA A 119 -1.57 15.76 -16.34
C ALA A 119 -2.77 15.92 -15.39
N THR A 120 -3.96 16.18 -15.93
CA THR A 120 -5.19 16.30 -15.11
C THR A 120 -5.52 14.96 -14.43
N MET A 121 -5.50 13.87 -15.19
CA MET A 121 -5.76 12.54 -14.62
C MET A 121 -4.67 12.10 -13.64
N ALA A 122 -3.41 12.44 -13.91
CA ALA A 122 -2.31 12.18 -12.98
C ALA A 122 -2.52 12.88 -11.62
N VAL A 123 -2.97 14.13 -11.62
CA VAL A 123 -3.30 14.86 -10.38
C VAL A 123 -4.49 14.23 -9.68
N VAL A 124 -5.57 13.92 -10.38
CA VAL A 124 -6.77 13.29 -9.79
C VAL A 124 -6.41 11.92 -9.20
N ALA A 125 -5.70 11.08 -9.96
CA ALA A 125 -5.26 9.78 -9.51
C ALA A 125 -4.30 9.88 -8.32
N GLY A 126 -3.41 10.87 -8.31
CA GLY A 126 -2.52 11.15 -7.19
C GLY A 126 -3.26 11.53 -5.91
N LEU A 127 -4.26 12.41 -5.99
CA LEU A 127 -5.08 12.78 -4.84
C LEU A 127 -5.88 11.58 -4.30
N LEU A 128 -6.49 10.80 -5.18
CA LEU A 128 -7.20 9.57 -4.80
C LEU A 128 -6.24 8.54 -4.22
N GLY A 129 -5.09 8.32 -4.85
CA GLY A 129 -4.07 7.38 -4.39
C GLY A 129 -3.51 7.74 -3.01
N GLY A 130 -3.22 9.01 -2.76
CA GLY A 130 -2.80 9.51 -1.45
C GLY A 130 -3.88 9.32 -0.37
N SER A 131 -5.15 9.56 -0.69
CA SER A 131 -6.28 9.33 0.20
C SER A 131 -6.45 7.84 0.53
N LEU A 132 -6.32 6.97 -0.48
CA LEU A 132 -6.36 5.51 -0.31
C LEU A 132 -5.16 5.01 0.51
N ALA A 133 -3.95 5.54 0.27
CA ALA A 133 -2.76 5.22 1.06
C ALA A 133 -2.94 5.61 2.53
N THR A 134 -3.53 6.77 2.79
CA THR A 134 -3.84 7.23 4.16
C THR A 134 -4.80 6.28 4.87
N THR A 135 -5.87 5.86 4.20
CA THR A 135 -6.85 4.91 4.74
C THR A 135 -6.22 3.55 5.03
N ALA A 136 -5.43 3.04 4.09
CA ALA A 136 -4.74 1.77 4.23
C ALA A 136 -3.70 1.81 5.37
N PHE A 137 -2.92 2.90 5.46
CA PHE A 137 -1.97 3.11 6.54
C PHE A 137 -2.67 3.17 7.90
N ALA A 138 -3.76 3.92 8.04
CA ALA A 138 -4.53 3.98 9.28
C ALA A 138 -5.07 2.61 9.68
N THR A 139 -5.53 1.81 8.72
CA THR A 139 -5.99 0.44 8.93
C THR A 139 -4.85 -0.46 9.41
N LYS A 140 -3.68 -0.41 8.74
CA LYS A 140 -2.48 -1.15 9.15
C LYS A 140 -2.07 -0.77 10.57
N ALA A 141 -1.88 0.52 10.86
CA ALA A 141 -1.44 1.00 12.16
C ALA A 141 -2.38 0.55 13.29
N THR A 142 -3.70 0.57 13.03
CA THR A 142 -4.72 0.09 13.96
C THR A 142 -4.62 -1.41 14.22
N THR A 143 -4.48 -2.21 13.15
CA THR A 143 -4.34 -3.67 13.23
C THR A 143 -3.06 -4.04 13.97
N ARG A 144 -1.94 -3.38 13.65
CA ARG A 144 -0.65 -3.61 14.31
C ARG A 144 -0.69 -3.22 15.78
N ALA A 145 -1.33 -2.11 16.15
CA ALA A 145 -1.51 -1.75 17.55
C ALA A 145 -2.28 -2.83 18.33
N ALA A 146 -3.28 -3.45 17.73
CA ALA A 146 -4.03 -4.55 18.33
C ALA A 146 -3.17 -5.83 18.45
N LEU A 147 -2.40 -6.18 17.42
CA LEU A 147 -1.50 -7.34 17.42
C LEU A 147 -0.36 -7.16 18.44
N ASN A 148 0.21 -5.98 18.54
CA ASN A 148 1.31 -5.66 19.45
C ASN A 148 0.87 -5.59 20.93
N ALA A 149 -0.43 -5.49 21.20
CA ALA A 149 -0.97 -5.63 22.56
C ALA A 149 -0.83 -7.06 23.11
N SER A 150 -0.68 -8.08 22.22
CA SER A 150 -0.36 -9.46 22.56
C SER A 150 0.91 -9.87 21.79
N PRO A 151 2.10 -9.63 22.33
CA PRO A 151 3.35 -9.67 21.59
C PRO A 151 3.77 -11.11 21.25
N GLU A 152 3.17 -11.67 20.20
CA GLU A 152 3.58 -12.95 19.63
C GLU A 152 4.33 -12.71 18.31
N PRO A 153 5.63 -13.06 18.21
CA PRO A 153 6.43 -12.86 16.99
C PRO A 153 5.84 -13.54 15.75
N LEU A 154 5.13 -14.66 15.94
CA LEU A 154 4.50 -15.41 14.85
C LEU A 154 3.34 -14.64 14.20
N SER A 155 2.49 -13.97 14.98
CA SER A 155 1.35 -13.21 14.45
C SER A 155 1.81 -12.03 13.59
N ASN A 156 2.87 -11.34 13.99
CA ASN A 156 3.46 -10.25 13.22
C ASN A 156 4.12 -10.74 11.92
N GLY A 157 4.83 -11.87 11.95
CA GLY A 157 5.42 -12.47 10.75
C GLY A 157 4.36 -12.93 9.73
N LEU A 158 3.28 -13.56 10.20
CA LEU A 158 2.16 -13.97 9.36
C LEU A 158 1.42 -12.76 8.76
N ALA A 159 1.22 -11.70 9.55
CA ALA A 159 0.62 -10.45 9.06
C ALA A 159 1.47 -9.82 7.95
N SER A 160 2.80 -9.78 8.09
CA SER A 160 3.71 -9.29 7.05
C SER A 160 3.62 -10.09 5.76
N LEU A 161 3.63 -11.44 5.86
CA LEU A 161 3.46 -12.30 4.68
C LEU A 161 2.10 -12.11 4.01
N PHE A 162 1.04 -11.95 4.81
CA PHE A 162 -0.29 -11.66 4.29
C PHE A 162 -0.34 -10.33 3.57
N GLU A 163 0.27 -9.28 4.13
CA GLU A 163 0.36 -7.95 3.50
C GLU A 163 1.12 -8.00 2.17
N ASP A 164 2.23 -8.75 2.07
CA ASP A 164 2.97 -8.93 0.82
C ASP A 164 2.16 -9.69 -0.23
N GLY A 165 1.49 -10.78 0.18
CA GLY A 165 0.58 -11.52 -0.69
C GLY A 165 -0.61 -10.67 -1.16
N LEU A 166 -1.12 -9.81 -0.29
CA LEU A 166 -2.20 -8.88 -0.61
C LEU A 166 -1.77 -7.86 -1.68
N VAL A 167 -0.52 -7.35 -1.62
CA VAL A 167 0.01 -6.45 -2.65
C VAL A 167 0.00 -7.12 -4.03
N VAL A 168 0.52 -8.36 -4.13
CA VAL A 168 0.51 -9.11 -5.40
C VAL A 168 -0.92 -9.33 -5.90
N ALA A 169 -1.81 -9.80 -5.01
CA ALA A 169 -3.20 -10.09 -5.36
C ALA A 169 -3.94 -8.83 -5.84
N VAL A 170 -3.78 -7.72 -5.15
CA VAL A 170 -4.44 -6.44 -5.46
C VAL A 170 -3.97 -5.87 -6.79
N VAL A 171 -2.65 -5.83 -7.04
CA VAL A 171 -2.09 -5.32 -8.30
C VAL A 171 -2.47 -6.23 -9.46
N TRP A 172 -2.39 -7.55 -9.29
CA TRP A 172 -2.80 -8.50 -10.32
C TRP A 172 -4.30 -8.40 -10.63
N LEU A 173 -5.15 -8.35 -9.60
CA LEU A 173 -6.60 -8.24 -9.75
C LEU A 173 -6.99 -6.94 -10.46
N ALA A 174 -6.33 -5.82 -10.12
CA ALA A 174 -6.60 -4.52 -10.74
C ALA A 174 -6.27 -4.51 -12.23
N THR A 175 -5.22 -5.24 -12.64
CA THR A 175 -4.80 -5.30 -14.05
C THR A 175 -5.60 -6.29 -14.87
N GLN A 176 -5.99 -7.45 -14.30
CA GLN A 176 -6.69 -8.52 -15.01
C GLN A 176 -8.21 -8.39 -14.92
N TYR A 177 -8.74 -7.96 -13.77
CA TYR A 177 -10.17 -7.92 -13.48
C TYR A 177 -10.57 -6.62 -12.78
N PRO A 178 -10.51 -5.44 -13.47
CA PRO A 178 -10.69 -4.12 -12.85
C PRO A 178 -12.01 -3.94 -12.12
N LEU A 179 -13.11 -4.52 -12.63
CA LEU A 179 -14.41 -4.48 -11.95
C LEU A 179 -14.42 -5.30 -10.65
N ALA A 180 -13.83 -6.50 -10.67
CA ALA A 180 -13.71 -7.34 -9.47
C ALA A 180 -12.82 -6.65 -8.42
N PHE A 181 -11.73 -6.02 -8.86
CA PHE A 181 -10.91 -5.20 -7.99
C PHE A 181 -11.69 -4.02 -7.39
N GLY A 182 -12.47 -3.30 -8.19
CA GLY A 182 -13.32 -2.19 -7.71
C GLY A 182 -14.28 -2.63 -6.61
N ILE A 183 -14.93 -3.78 -6.76
CA ILE A 183 -15.80 -4.37 -5.72
C ILE A 183 -14.98 -4.75 -4.49
N ALA A 184 -13.85 -5.42 -4.67
CA ALA A 184 -12.96 -5.80 -3.57
C ALA A 184 -12.45 -4.57 -2.80
N LEU A 185 -12.03 -3.52 -3.51
CA LEU A 185 -11.61 -2.26 -2.91
C LEU A 185 -12.73 -1.60 -2.10
N ALA A 186 -13.95 -1.56 -2.63
CA ALA A 186 -15.10 -1.01 -1.91
C ALA A 186 -15.37 -1.78 -0.61
N VAL A 187 -15.30 -3.12 -0.66
CA VAL A 187 -15.43 -3.97 0.54
C VAL A 187 -14.29 -3.71 1.52
N MET A 188 -13.04 -3.63 1.06
CA MET A 188 -11.88 -3.35 1.90
C MET A 188 -11.99 -1.98 2.57
N LEU A 189 -12.43 -0.95 1.85
CA LEU A 189 -12.64 0.39 2.40
C LEU A 189 -13.77 0.41 3.44
N LEU A 190 -14.86 -0.31 3.19
CA LEU A 190 -15.94 -0.46 4.15
C LEU A 190 -15.47 -1.14 5.44
N LEU A 191 -14.75 -2.25 5.32
CA LEU A 191 -14.18 -2.96 6.47
C LEU A 191 -13.19 -2.09 7.24
N SER A 192 -12.34 -1.34 6.54
CA SER A 192 -11.41 -0.37 7.14
C SER A 192 -12.16 0.71 7.91
N ALA A 193 -13.21 1.29 7.33
CA ALA A 193 -14.03 2.29 8.00
C ALA A 193 -14.72 1.75 9.26
N LEU A 194 -15.29 0.55 9.18
CA LEU A 194 -15.92 -0.12 10.33
C LEU A 194 -14.90 -0.38 11.45
N LEU A 195 -13.71 -0.87 11.11
CA LEU A 195 -12.61 -1.11 12.05
C LEU A 195 -12.17 0.19 12.74
N LEU A 196 -11.95 1.25 11.98
CA LEU A 196 -11.53 2.55 12.51
C LEU A 196 -12.60 3.17 13.43
N VAL A 197 -13.88 3.08 13.04
CA VAL A 197 -15.00 3.55 13.88
C VAL A 197 -15.09 2.74 15.17
N TRP A 198 -14.96 1.41 15.08
CA TRP A 198 -15.00 0.53 16.26
C TRP A 198 -13.86 0.86 17.22
N LEU A 199 -12.63 1.03 16.71
CA LEU A 199 -11.49 1.39 17.54
C LEU A 199 -11.65 2.77 18.18
N ALA A 200 -12.10 3.76 17.42
CA ALA A 200 -12.34 5.10 17.96
C ALA A 200 -13.36 5.09 19.10
N ARG A 201 -14.41 4.27 18.99
CA ARG A 201 -15.39 4.05 20.08
C ARG A 201 -14.75 3.38 21.29
N PHE A 202 -13.96 2.33 21.06
CA PHE A 202 -13.24 1.62 22.13
C PHE A 202 -12.29 2.55 22.88
N LEU A 203 -11.47 3.31 22.18
CA LEU A 203 -10.55 4.29 22.79
C LEU A 203 -11.29 5.35 23.60
N LYS A 204 -12.41 5.88 23.10
CA LYS A 204 -13.26 6.82 23.86
C LYS A 204 -13.78 6.20 25.16
N LEU A 205 -14.14 4.91 25.15
CA LEU A 205 -14.59 4.20 26.35
C LEU A 205 -13.44 4.03 27.35
N VAL A 206 -12.26 3.64 26.91
CA VAL A 206 -11.06 3.47 27.74
C VAL A 206 -10.68 4.81 28.40
N VAL A 207 -10.56 5.87 27.58
CA VAL A 207 -10.23 7.22 28.09
C VAL A 207 -11.26 7.71 29.12
N ARG A 208 -12.56 7.45 28.88
CA ARG A 208 -13.62 7.79 29.86
C ARG A 208 -13.46 7.05 31.18
N LYS A 209 -13.18 5.74 31.12
CA LYS A 209 -12.95 4.94 32.31
C LYS A 209 -11.73 5.42 33.12
N LEU A 210 -10.62 5.70 32.41
CA LEU A 210 -9.41 6.22 33.04
C LEU A 210 -9.64 7.59 33.69
N ARG A 211 -10.30 8.51 33.01
CA ARG A 211 -10.65 9.82 33.57
C ARG A 211 -11.56 9.69 34.82
N GLY A 212 -12.52 8.78 34.79
CA GLY A 212 -13.37 8.49 35.94
C GLY A 212 -12.59 7.95 37.12
N PHE A 213 -11.59 7.09 36.87
CA PHE A 213 -10.74 6.52 37.94
C PHE A 213 -9.83 7.57 38.58
N PHE A 214 -9.21 8.44 37.80
CA PHE A 214 -8.34 9.50 38.30
C PHE A 214 -9.11 10.73 38.83
N GLY A 215 -10.32 10.96 38.37
CA GLY A 215 -11.17 12.08 38.86
C GLY A 215 -11.77 11.87 40.24
N HIS A 216 -11.74 10.64 40.79
CA HIS A 216 -12.24 10.35 42.16
C HIS A 216 -11.18 10.46 43.25
N GLN A 217 -9.94 10.86 42.91
CA GLN A 217 -8.82 10.94 43.86
C GLN A 217 -8.51 12.35 44.36
N VAL A 218 -9.40 13.34 44.17
CA VAL A 218 -9.22 14.65 44.78
C VAL A 218 -10.26 14.73 45.94
N PRO A 219 -9.90 14.41 47.19
CA PRO A 219 -10.70 14.83 48.32
C PRO A 219 -10.62 16.38 48.37
N GLY A 220 -11.76 17.03 48.34
CA GLY A 220 -11.83 18.46 48.62
C GLY A 220 -11.32 18.77 50.03
N PRO A 221 -10.85 20.01 50.28
CA PRO A 221 -10.34 20.45 51.57
C PRO A 221 -11.39 20.47 52.64
#